data_6e4082d1442138c352704cec517de75c
#
_entry.id   6e4082d1442138c352704cec517de75c
#
_cell.length_a   1.000
_cell.length_b   1.000
_cell.length_c   1.000
_cell.angle_alpha   90.00
_cell.angle_beta   90.00
_cell.angle_gamma   90.00
#
_symmetry.space_group_name_H-M   'P 1'
#
loop_
_entity.id
_entity.type
_entity.pdbx_description
1 polymer ?
#
loop_
_entity_poly.entity_id
_entity_poly.type
_entity_poly.pdbx_seq_one_letter_code
_entity_poly.pdbx_strand_id
1 'polypeptide(L)'
;MKISIVSMENLSRILWGAALLTIPVTSFRWFPFLGEGTFVRPLALYPLGLLIPLLFIQAWREKTKLNWVSALIPLGVLVLFIFAVTSFGILIDPIPLRGQIYSGRAIRALATLLIGLAFFVSAAWMNKDEDDFRFTVKWIFAGLCLTIA
;
A
#
# COMPACT_ATOMS: atom_id res chain seq x y z
N MET A 1 17.70 11.82 -21.25
CA MET A 1 16.30 12.27 -21.22
C MET A 1 16.03 12.85 -19.84
N LYS A 2 16.01 14.19 -19.69
CA LYS A 2 15.70 14.86 -18.40
C LYS A 2 14.18 14.90 -18.25
N ILE A 3 13.62 13.90 -17.58
CA ILE A 3 12.23 14.00 -17.11
C ILE A 3 12.21 15.13 -16.08
N SER A 4 11.42 16.18 -16.35
CA SER A 4 11.32 17.32 -15.46
C SER A 4 10.71 16.88 -14.12
N ILE A 5 11.18 17.44 -13.01
CA ILE A 5 10.69 17.14 -11.65
C ILE A 5 9.17 17.36 -11.59
N VAL A 6 8.67 18.42 -12.21
CA VAL A 6 7.24 18.74 -12.33
C VAL A 6 6.44 17.60 -13.01
N SER A 7 7.03 16.92 -13.99
CA SER A 7 6.38 15.77 -14.66
C SER A 7 6.28 14.55 -13.74
N MET A 8 7.27 14.32 -12.87
CA MET A 8 7.25 13.21 -11.92
C MET A 8 6.24 13.45 -10.80
N GLU A 9 6.11 14.65 -10.31
CA GLU A 9 5.14 15.02 -9.27
C GLU A 9 3.70 14.86 -9.78
N ASN A 10 3.43 15.34 -10.99
CA ASN A 10 2.12 15.14 -11.64
C ASN A 10 1.80 13.66 -11.85
N LEU A 11 2.78 12.84 -12.24
CA LEU A 11 2.60 11.41 -12.41
C LEU A 11 2.30 10.71 -11.08
N SER A 12 3.01 11.07 -10.02
CA SER A 12 2.74 10.54 -8.66
C SER A 12 1.31 10.88 -8.22
N ARG A 13 0.87 12.09 -8.48
CA ARG A 13 -0.48 12.56 -8.14
C ARG A 13 -1.57 11.80 -8.90
N ILE A 14 -1.35 11.54 -10.19
CA ILE A 14 -2.25 10.73 -11.02
C ILE A 14 -2.31 9.29 -10.51
N LEU A 15 -1.15 8.66 -10.26
CA LEU A 15 -1.09 7.29 -9.76
C LEU A 15 -1.73 7.16 -8.36
N TRP A 16 -1.53 8.17 -7.51
CA TRP A 16 -2.17 8.22 -6.20
C TRP A 16 -3.70 8.32 -6.32
N GLY A 17 -4.21 9.23 -7.14
CA GLY A 17 -5.64 9.34 -7.42
C GLY A 17 -6.23 8.04 -7.99
N ALA A 18 -5.54 7.39 -8.92
CA ALA A 18 -5.95 6.11 -9.48
C ALA A 18 -5.96 4.99 -8.41
N ALA A 19 -4.96 4.96 -7.52
CA ALA A 19 -4.93 4.00 -6.42
C ALA A 19 -6.13 4.19 -5.49
N LEU A 20 -6.43 5.43 -5.10
CA LEU A 20 -7.56 5.75 -4.22
C LEU A 20 -8.92 5.43 -4.88
N LEU A 21 -9.08 5.76 -6.16
CA LEU A 21 -10.30 5.48 -6.91
C LEU A 21 -10.59 3.98 -7.00
N THR A 22 -9.54 3.16 -7.07
CA THR A 22 -9.66 1.72 -7.29
C THR A 22 -9.63 0.90 -6.00
N ILE A 23 -9.45 1.52 -4.81
CA ILE A 23 -9.52 0.83 -3.51
C ILE A 23 -10.78 -0.03 -3.34
N PRO A 24 -12.00 0.46 -3.68
CA PRO A 24 -13.21 -0.31 -3.46
C PRO A 24 -13.32 -1.55 -4.37
N VAL A 25 -12.54 -1.62 -5.45
CA VAL A 25 -12.52 -2.77 -6.36
C VAL A 25 -11.63 -3.86 -5.76
N THR A 26 -12.23 -4.67 -4.88
CA THR A 26 -11.50 -5.68 -4.09
C THR A 26 -11.41 -7.06 -4.76
N SER A 27 -12.15 -7.30 -5.84
CA SER A 27 -12.23 -8.59 -6.52
C SER A 27 -11.98 -8.45 -8.01
N PHE A 28 -10.74 -8.15 -8.40
CA PHE A 28 -10.40 -8.03 -9.81
C PHE A 28 -9.99 -9.38 -10.39
N ARG A 29 -10.79 -9.90 -11.31
CA ARG A 29 -10.67 -11.27 -11.88
C ARG A 29 -9.38 -11.49 -12.70
N TRP A 30 -8.82 -10.42 -13.26
CA TRP A 30 -7.68 -10.48 -14.19
C TRP A 30 -6.32 -10.25 -13.49
N PHE A 31 -6.18 -10.68 -12.26
CA PHE A 31 -4.93 -10.53 -11.51
C PHE A 31 -4.08 -11.81 -11.68
N PRO A 32 -3.14 -11.87 -12.63
CA PRO A 32 -2.45 -13.13 -12.95
C PRO A 32 -1.38 -13.52 -11.92
N PHE A 33 -0.82 -12.57 -11.16
CA PHE A 33 0.38 -12.81 -10.37
C PHE A 33 0.17 -13.17 -8.89
N LEU A 34 -0.93 -12.78 -8.28
CA LEU A 34 -1.19 -13.01 -6.85
C LEU A 34 -2.45 -13.84 -6.61
N GLY A 35 -2.97 -14.45 -7.67
CA GLY A 35 -4.32 -14.99 -7.73
C GLY A 35 -4.61 -16.16 -6.79
N GLU A 36 -3.65 -16.98 -6.45
CA GLU A 36 -3.85 -18.16 -5.62
C GLU A 36 -3.51 -17.94 -4.15
N GLY A 37 -2.75 -16.90 -3.84
CA GLY A 37 -2.23 -16.63 -2.49
C GLY A 37 -3.06 -15.65 -1.65
N THR A 38 -3.92 -14.81 -2.24
CA THR A 38 -4.66 -13.77 -1.51
C THR A 38 -6.17 -13.89 -1.72
N PHE A 39 -6.95 -13.77 -0.64
CA PHE A 39 -8.43 -13.74 -0.74
C PHE A 39 -8.95 -12.48 -1.40
N VAL A 40 -8.19 -11.40 -1.35
CA VAL A 40 -8.57 -10.08 -1.85
C VAL A 40 -7.61 -9.69 -2.96
N ARG A 41 -8.15 -9.30 -4.10
CA ARG A 41 -7.39 -8.89 -5.31
C ARG A 41 -7.67 -7.41 -5.60
N PRO A 42 -7.18 -6.48 -4.78
CA PRO A 42 -7.50 -5.08 -4.95
C PRO A 42 -6.86 -4.52 -6.21
N LEU A 43 -7.68 -3.92 -7.07
CA LEU A 43 -7.21 -3.25 -8.29
C LEU A 43 -6.21 -2.13 -7.97
N ALA A 44 -6.33 -1.53 -6.80
CA ALA A 44 -5.45 -0.47 -6.31
C ALA A 44 -3.96 -0.87 -6.20
N LEU A 45 -3.64 -2.17 -6.16
CA LEU A 45 -2.25 -2.63 -6.11
C LEU A 45 -1.44 -2.28 -7.36
N TYR A 46 -2.07 -2.16 -8.53
CA TYR A 46 -1.36 -1.82 -9.76
C TYR A 46 -0.84 -0.38 -9.74
N PRO A 47 -1.69 0.65 -9.55
CA PRO A 47 -1.19 2.01 -9.47
C PRO A 47 -0.29 2.23 -8.23
N LEU A 48 -0.55 1.55 -7.11
CA LEU A 48 0.31 1.62 -5.92
C LEU A 48 1.70 1.02 -6.20
N GLY A 49 1.76 -0.12 -6.89
CA GLY A 49 3.02 -0.78 -7.26
C GLY A 49 3.89 0.06 -8.19
N LEU A 50 3.29 0.93 -9.02
CA LEU A 50 4.01 1.92 -9.82
C LEU A 50 4.36 3.18 -9.03
N LEU A 51 3.52 3.57 -8.09
CA LEU A 51 3.72 4.75 -7.26
C LEU A 51 4.92 4.60 -6.32
N ILE A 52 5.04 3.46 -5.62
CA ILE A 52 6.11 3.24 -4.62
C ILE A 52 7.52 3.43 -5.20
N PRO A 53 7.92 2.77 -6.32
CA PRO A 53 9.23 3.01 -6.92
C PRO A 53 9.41 4.44 -7.40
N LEU A 54 8.34 5.09 -7.88
CA LEU A 54 8.39 6.48 -8.30
C LEU A 54 8.66 7.42 -7.11
N LEU A 55 7.99 7.21 -5.97
CA LEU A 55 8.24 7.96 -4.74
C LEU A 55 9.66 7.72 -4.21
N PHE A 56 10.14 6.49 -4.31
CA PHE A 56 11.52 6.17 -3.92
C PHE A 56 12.55 6.90 -4.79
N ILE A 57 12.34 6.96 -6.11
CA ILE A 57 13.20 7.69 -7.03
C ILE A 57 13.14 9.20 -6.74
N GLN A 58 11.97 9.76 -6.44
CA GLN A 58 11.80 11.16 -6.05
C GLN A 58 12.58 11.45 -4.75
N ALA A 59 12.40 10.63 -3.71
CA ALA A 59 13.11 10.76 -2.46
C ALA A 59 14.62 10.77 -2.62
N TRP A 60 15.13 9.85 -3.46
CA TRP A 60 16.56 9.76 -3.76
C TRP A 60 17.08 10.99 -4.49
N ARG A 61 16.34 11.50 -5.47
CA ARG A 61 16.76 12.65 -6.30
C ARG A 61 16.72 13.98 -5.55
N GLU A 62 15.70 14.16 -4.74
CA GLU A 62 15.47 15.41 -4.02
C GLU A 62 16.28 15.50 -2.73
N LYS A 63 16.96 14.41 -2.31
CA LYS A 63 17.64 14.30 -0.99
C LYS A 63 16.74 14.80 0.14
N THR A 64 15.43 14.76 -0.08
CA THR A 64 14.46 15.18 0.92
C THR A 64 14.67 14.29 2.14
N LYS A 65 15.03 14.91 3.25
CA LYS A 65 14.93 14.27 4.55
C LYS A 65 13.46 13.88 4.67
N LEU A 66 13.19 12.59 4.61
CA LEU A 66 11.88 12.07 4.95
C LEU A 66 11.57 12.66 6.32
N ASN A 67 10.69 13.65 6.38
CA ASN A 67 10.22 14.14 7.66
C ASN A 67 9.43 12.99 8.25
N TRP A 68 10.13 12.14 8.99
CA TRP A 68 9.54 11.03 9.70
C TRP A 68 8.51 11.64 10.63
N VAL A 69 7.28 11.62 10.20
CA VAL A 69 6.18 11.94 11.10
C VAL A 69 6.38 11.04 12.30
N SER A 70 6.39 11.61 13.50
CA SER A 70 6.64 10.86 14.75
C SER A 70 5.75 9.61 14.87
N ALA A 71 4.60 9.60 14.20
CA ALA A 71 3.71 8.46 14.07
C ALA A 71 4.28 7.27 13.25
N LEU A 72 5.26 7.48 12.37
CA LEU A 72 5.86 6.40 11.59
C LEU A 72 6.76 5.49 12.43
N ILE A 73 7.38 6.02 13.49
CA ILE A 73 8.26 5.25 14.38
C ILE A 73 7.47 4.16 15.13
N PRO A 74 6.38 4.47 15.87
CA PRO A 74 5.60 3.45 16.57
C PRO A 74 4.95 2.46 15.59
N LEU A 75 4.54 2.91 14.39
CA LEU A 75 4.04 2.02 13.36
C LEU A 75 5.12 1.04 12.87
N GLY A 76 6.34 1.52 12.64
CA GLY A 76 7.47 0.68 12.26
C GLY A 76 7.79 -0.37 13.32
N VAL A 77 7.79 0.02 14.60
CA VAL A 77 7.99 -0.89 15.74
C VAL A 77 6.87 -1.94 15.78
N LEU A 78 5.62 -1.53 15.61
CA LEU A 78 4.48 -2.44 15.58
C LEU A 78 4.59 -3.46 14.43
N VAL A 79 4.95 -3.01 13.23
CA VAL A 79 5.14 -3.89 12.05
C VAL A 79 6.26 -4.89 12.30
N LEU A 80 7.40 -4.45 12.86
CA LEU A 80 8.51 -5.33 13.21
C LEU A 80 8.10 -6.35 14.27
N PHE A 81 7.35 -5.93 15.28
CA PHE A 81 6.83 -6.83 16.31
C PHE A 81 5.89 -7.89 15.74
N ILE A 82 4.92 -7.49 14.90
CA ILE A 82 4.00 -8.41 14.23
C ILE A 82 4.78 -9.39 13.35
N PHE A 83 5.78 -8.90 12.61
CA PHE A 83 6.62 -9.75 11.77
C PHE A 83 7.39 -10.78 12.60
N ALA A 84 8.01 -10.36 13.70
CA ALA A 84 8.75 -11.23 14.60
C ALA A 84 7.86 -12.31 15.23
N VAL A 85 6.70 -11.91 15.79
CA VAL A 85 5.76 -12.84 16.42
C VAL A 85 5.19 -13.83 15.39
N THR A 86 4.85 -13.36 14.19
CA THR A 86 4.33 -14.23 13.13
C THR A 86 5.37 -15.23 12.66
N SER A 87 6.62 -14.78 12.47
CA SER A 87 7.73 -15.65 12.07
C SER A 87 8.04 -16.71 13.14
N PHE A 88 8.03 -16.29 14.40
CA PHE A 88 8.22 -17.20 15.54
C PHE A 88 7.09 -18.24 15.65
N GLY A 89 5.84 -17.83 15.45
CA GLY A 89 4.69 -18.72 15.42
C GLY A 89 4.76 -19.76 14.29
N ILE A 90 5.30 -19.41 13.13
CA ILE A 90 5.50 -20.36 12.02
C ILE A 90 6.52 -21.45 12.41
N LEU A 91 7.53 -21.10 13.22
CA LEU A 91 8.61 -22.01 13.58
C LEU A 91 8.22 -22.97 14.72
N ILE A 92 7.35 -22.54 15.64
CA ILE A 92 7.05 -23.30 16.86
C ILE A 92 5.88 -24.25 16.69
N ASP A 93 4.81 -23.84 16.04
CA ASP A 93 3.60 -24.66 16.00
C ASP A 93 2.78 -24.49 14.72
N PRO A 94 3.03 -25.33 13.71
CA PRO A 94 2.29 -25.32 12.46
C PRO A 94 0.93 -26.03 12.62
N ILE A 95 0.04 -25.54 13.48
CA ILE A 95 -1.30 -26.16 13.68
C ILE A 95 -2.15 -25.95 12.41
N PRO A 96 -2.55 -27.01 11.71
CA PRO A 96 -3.46 -26.91 10.58
C PRO A 96 -4.86 -26.55 11.07
N LEU A 97 -5.41 -25.42 10.64
CA LEU A 97 -6.80 -25.04 10.90
C LEU A 97 -7.59 -25.10 9.59
N ARG A 98 -8.67 -25.89 9.55
CA ARG A 98 -9.56 -26.06 8.40
C ARG A 98 -8.83 -26.46 7.10
N GLY A 99 -7.82 -27.34 7.19
CA GLY A 99 -7.06 -27.81 6.03
C GLY A 99 -6.06 -26.81 5.43
N GLN A 100 -5.90 -25.62 6.05
CA GLN A 100 -4.89 -24.65 5.63
C GLN A 100 -3.67 -24.72 6.56
N ILE A 101 -2.49 -24.79 5.94
CA ILE A 101 -1.22 -24.73 6.65
C ILE A 101 -1.06 -23.35 7.29
N TYR A 102 -0.59 -23.29 8.55
CA TYR A 102 -0.38 -22.05 9.29
C TYR A 102 0.47 -21.04 8.53
N SER A 103 1.54 -21.49 7.86
CA SER A 103 2.42 -20.65 7.04
C SER A 103 1.66 -19.91 5.93
N GLY A 104 0.72 -20.56 5.25
CA GLY A 104 -0.06 -19.92 4.17
C GLY A 104 -0.94 -18.77 4.69
N ARG A 105 -1.50 -18.91 5.90
CA ARG A 105 -2.29 -17.83 6.54
C ARG A 105 -1.42 -16.70 7.02
N ALA A 106 -0.27 -17.02 7.61
CA ALA A 106 0.70 -16.05 8.08
C ALA A 106 1.24 -15.19 6.93
N ILE A 107 1.60 -15.82 5.80
CA ILE A 107 2.06 -15.12 4.60
C ILE A 107 0.98 -14.16 4.08
N ARG A 108 -0.29 -14.59 4.03
CA ARG A 108 -1.39 -13.72 3.61
C ARG A 108 -1.61 -12.53 4.55
N ALA A 109 -1.55 -12.77 5.86
CA ALA A 109 -1.66 -11.70 6.85
C ALA A 109 -0.52 -10.70 6.71
N LEU A 110 0.72 -11.16 6.55
CA LEU A 110 1.89 -10.31 6.31
C LEU A 110 1.77 -9.54 4.98
N ALA A 111 1.31 -10.17 3.90
CA ALA A 111 1.07 -9.50 2.63
C ALA A 111 0.04 -8.37 2.78
N THR A 112 -1.06 -8.62 3.48
CA THR A 112 -2.10 -7.61 3.75
C THR A 112 -1.54 -6.46 4.58
N LEU A 113 -0.73 -6.75 5.60
CA LEU A 113 -0.06 -5.75 6.42
C LEU A 113 0.89 -4.88 5.59
N LEU A 114 1.70 -5.49 4.72
CA LEU A 114 2.62 -4.77 3.84
C LEU A 114 1.88 -3.86 2.85
N ILE A 115 0.75 -4.32 2.31
CA ILE A 115 -0.11 -3.49 1.45
C ILE A 115 -0.65 -2.29 2.22
N GLY A 116 -1.17 -2.50 3.43
CA GLY A 116 -1.65 -1.42 4.30
C GLY A 116 -0.55 -0.42 4.63
N LEU A 117 0.66 -0.90 4.94
CA LEU A 117 1.82 -0.08 5.19
C LEU A 117 2.22 0.75 3.95
N ALA A 118 2.19 0.15 2.77
CA ALA A 118 2.49 0.83 1.51
C ALA A 118 1.50 1.96 1.24
N PHE A 119 0.20 1.74 1.47
CA PHE A 119 -0.82 2.79 1.40
C PHE A 119 -0.57 3.89 2.42
N PHE A 120 -0.28 3.53 3.67
CA PHE A 120 -0.02 4.50 4.72
C PHE A 120 1.18 5.39 4.42
N VAL A 121 2.30 4.79 4.01
CA VAL A 121 3.52 5.54 3.64
C VAL A 121 3.26 6.44 2.43
N SER A 122 2.54 5.93 1.43
CA SER A 122 2.16 6.74 0.25
C SER A 122 1.25 7.90 0.65
N ALA A 123 0.27 7.67 1.52
CA ALA A 123 -0.61 8.72 2.02
C ALA A 123 0.17 9.79 2.81
N ALA A 124 1.08 9.36 3.70
CA ALA A 124 1.91 10.29 4.47
C ALA A 124 2.85 11.12 3.58
N TRP A 125 3.31 10.53 2.46
CA TRP A 125 4.16 11.25 1.50
C TRP A 125 3.38 12.21 0.62
N MET A 126 2.18 11.82 0.17
CA MET A 126 1.37 12.56 -0.79
C MET A 126 0.55 13.68 -0.16
N ASN A 127 0.29 13.64 1.15
CA ASN A 127 -0.49 14.65 1.85
C ASN A 127 0.44 15.61 2.62
N LYS A 128 1.06 16.54 1.91
CA LYS A 128 1.97 17.54 2.48
C LYS A 128 1.25 18.76 3.03
N ASP A 129 0.14 19.12 2.41
CA ASP A 129 -0.67 20.30 2.73
C ASP A 129 -2.18 19.99 2.70
N GLU A 130 -2.99 21.01 2.97
CA GLU A 130 -4.45 20.87 2.99
C GLU A 130 -5.04 20.57 1.61
N ASP A 131 -4.46 21.08 0.55
CA ASP A 131 -4.93 20.84 -0.82
C ASP A 131 -4.68 19.40 -1.26
N ASP A 132 -3.53 18.83 -0.90
CA ASP A 132 -3.22 17.42 -1.12
C ASP A 132 -4.17 16.51 -0.32
N PHE A 133 -4.47 16.88 0.93
CA PHE A 133 -5.43 16.15 1.74
C PHE A 133 -6.85 16.21 1.15
N ARG A 134 -7.29 17.38 0.71
CA ARG A 134 -8.58 17.54 0.01
C ARG A 134 -8.64 16.72 -1.29
N PHE A 135 -7.55 16.69 -2.04
CA PHE A 135 -7.41 15.84 -3.22
C PHE A 135 -7.60 14.36 -2.86
N THR A 136 -6.90 13.87 -1.83
CA THR A 136 -6.98 12.49 -1.35
C THR A 136 -8.41 12.12 -0.95
N VAL A 137 -9.07 12.95 -0.12
CA VAL A 137 -10.45 12.73 0.32
C VAL A 137 -11.41 12.71 -0.87
N LYS A 138 -11.27 13.63 -1.83
CA LYS A 138 -12.09 13.70 -3.03
C LYS A 138 -12.03 12.40 -3.85
N TRP A 139 -10.83 11.85 -4.04
CA TRP A 139 -10.66 10.62 -4.82
C TRP A 139 -11.16 9.37 -4.09
N ILE A 140 -11.05 9.31 -2.76
CA ILE A 140 -11.67 8.25 -1.96
C ILE A 140 -13.20 8.29 -2.12
N PHE A 141 -13.80 9.47 -1.98
CA PHE A 141 -15.27 9.62 -2.17
C PHE A 141 -15.69 9.25 -3.59
N ALA A 142 -14.94 9.67 -4.62
CA ALA A 142 -15.22 9.29 -6.00
C ALA A 142 -15.18 7.76 -6.19
N GLY A 143 -14.22 7.07 -5.58
CA GLY A 143 -14.13 5.61 -5.61
C GLY A 143 -15.33 4.94 -4.93
N LEU A 144 -15.76 5.45 -3.77
CA LEU A 144 -16.93 4.93 -3.07
C LEU A 144 -18.21 5.15 -3.88
N CYS A 145 -18.39 6.32 -4.49
CA CYS A 145 -19.55 6.60 -5.35
C CYS A 145 -19.60 5.64 -6.55
N LEU A 146 -18.46 5.32 -7.16
CA LEU A 146 -18.38 4.36 -8.28
C LEU A 146 -18.82 2.93 -7.91
N THR A 147 -18.73 2.56 -6.65
CA THR A 147 -19.14 1.21 -6.20
C THR A 147 -20.60 1.12 -5.82
N ILE A 148 -21.27 2.24 -5.60
CA ILE A 148 -22.69 2.30 -5.21
C ILE A 148 -23.59 2.47 -6.46
N ALA A 149 -23.03 2.97 -7.57
CA ALA A 149 -23.73 3.15 -8.84
C ALA A 149 -23.79 1.85 -9.65
#